data_83775ac8c833a7d86df5526a4600a584
#
_entry.id   83775ac8c833a7d86df5526a4600a584
#
_cell.length_a   1.000
_cell.length_b   1.000
_cell.length_c   1.000
_cell.angle_alpha   90.00
_cell.angle_beta   90.00
_cell.angle_gamma   90.00
#
_symmetry.space_group_name_H-M   'P 1'
#
loop_
_entity.id
_entity.type
_entity.pdbx_description
1 polymer ?
#
loop_
_entity_poly.entity_id
_entity_poly.type
_entity_poly.pdbx_seq_one_letter_code
_entity_poly.pdbx_strand_id
1 'polypeptide(L)'
;MRRAWTLAAFAVFLLSLPAAAFAQSIPTLTDLPTGPRPDSWHIWNGTAIGLNGPVFGDLIKIYRKMPWGEGTTLLTSDSHWRYGIHNTACAVFDRPAVLLGVSPLLILDVDVHYGPEIDYIYNNFSSLRDKYFPQHLPPSTGHTHIVQHAQANTVFKIGVGPVAALTLNDFDYFKNNEPYFNWDVATIIKEGFVFRSKTMLLFEFMKDWRFMLDYQNIRYFETGWRNESAGAGFLVMNPAWNHIMVISQLNYYIHNPDFKGLLFWSAVVMEWDFPDKR
;
A
#
# COMPACT_ATOMS: atom_id res chain seq x y z
N MET A 1 2.69 -2.40 30.84
CA MET A 1 2.10 -1.45 29.87
C MET A 1 3.08 -0.93 28.79
N ARG A 2 4.37 -0.65 29.04
CA ARG A 2 5.31 -0.09 28.05
C ARG A 2 5.69 -1.02 26.87
N ARG A 3 5.43 -2.33 26.95
CA ARG A 3 5.90 -3.33 25.97
C ARG A 3 4.87 -3.75 24.92
N ALA A 4 3.59 -3.40 25.09
CA ALA A 4 2.54 -3.68 24.11
C ALA A 4 2.59 -2.77 22.88
N TRP A 5 3.23 -1.61 23.01
CA TRP A 5 3.27 -0.59 21.97
C TRP A 5 4.21 -0.91 20.80
N THR A 6 5.25 -1.71 21.05
CA THR A 6 6.33 -1.95 20.08
C THR A 6 5.90 -2.83 18.91
N LEU A 7 4.87 -3.65 19.07
CA LEU A 7 4.41 -4.59 18.03
C LEU A 7 3.14 -4.16 17.33
N ALA A 8 2.32 -3.38 17.99
CA ALA A 8 1.22 -2.70 17.29
C ALA A 8 1.78 -1.89 16.11
N ALA A 9 2.93 -1.24 16.29
CA ALA A 9 3.62 -0.50 15.26
C ALA A 9 4.06 -1.36 14.07
N PHE A 10 4.53 -2.58 14.33
CA PHE A 10 5.05 -3.46 13.28
C PHE A 10 3.96 -3.97 12.34
N ALA A 11 2.85 -4.46 12.89
CA ALA A 11 1.76 -4.98 12.07
C ALA A 11 1.07 -3.89 11.23
N VAL A 12 1.07 -2.65 11.71
CA VAL A 12 0.39 -1.55 11.02
C VAL A 12 1.24 -0.92 9.94
N PHE A 13 2.55 -0.95 10.08
CA PHE A 13 3.43 -0.56 8.98
C PHE A 13 3.11 -1.34 7.71
N LEU A 14 2.96 -2.64 7.82
CA LEU A 14 2.62 -3.51 6.71
C LEU A 14 1.22 -3.24 6.13
N LEU A 15 0.31 -2.75 6.96
CA LEU A 15 -1.06 -2.39 6.55
C LEU A 15 -1.15 -1.02 5.89
N SER A 16 -0.12 -0.19 5.99
CA SER A 16 -0.10 1.18 5.48
C SER A 16 0.67 1.36 4.16
N LEU A 17 1.51 0.38 3.77
CA LEU A 17 2.23 0.43 2.50
C LEU A 17 1.35 0.67 1.27
N PRO A 18 0.15 0.08 1.15
CA PRO A 18 -0.74 0.43 0.05
C PRO A 18 -1.10 1.92 0.01
N ALA A 19 -1.19 2.59 1.15
CA ALA A 19 -1.52 4.02 1.19
C ALA A 19 -0.43 4.91 0.58
N ALA A 20 0.81 4.49 0.68
CA ALA A 20 1.92 5.19 0.08
C ALA A 20 1.95 5.05 -1.47
N ALA A 21 1.30 4.01 -2.02
CA ALA A 21 1.20 3.81 -3.49
C ALA A 21 0.38 4.88 -4.23
N PHE A 22 -0.24 5.82 -3.51
CA PHE A 22 -1.26 6.73 -4.05
C PHE A 22 -0.86 8.19 -4.11
N ALA A 23 0.40 8.44 -4.00
CA ALA A 23 0.94 9.77 -4.19
C ALA A 23 0.89 10.26 -5.65
N GLN A 24 0.26 9.53 -6.53
CA GLN A 24 -0.06 10.08 -7.84
C GLN A 24 -0.87 11.37 -7.64
N SER A 25 -0.41 12.46 -8.23
CA SER A 25 -1.12 13.72 -8.23
C SER A 25 -2.60 13.45 -8.52
N ILE A 26 -3.48 13.76 -7.59
CA ILE A 26 -4.91 13.74 -7.89
C ILE A 26 -5.09 14.85 -8.91
N PRO A 27 -5.37 14.54 -10.19
CA PRO A 27 -5.47 15.57 -11.21
C PRO A 27 -6.62 16.47 -10.81
N THR A 28 -6.36 17.74 -10.70
CA THR A 28 -7.44 18.72 -10.62
C THR A 28 -8.12 18.76 -11.98
N LEU A 29 -9.43 18.89 -11.99
CA LEU A 29 -10.25 18.96 -13.22
C LEU A 29 -9.80 20.06 -14.22
N THR A 30 -8.87 20.92 -13.82
CA THR A 30 -8.35 22.04 -14.61
C THR A 30 -7.10 21.72 -15.45
N ASP A 31 -6.39 20.63 -15.15
CA ASP A 31 -5.13 20.31 -15.80
C ASP A 31 -5.28 19.17 -16.80
N LEU A 32 -6.05 19.38 -17.86
CA LEU A 32 -6.15 18.45 -18.96
C LEU A 32 -4.87 18.48 -19.78
N PRO A 33 -4.14 17.37 -19.91
CA PRO A 33 -3.05 17.29 -20.87
C PRO A 33 -3.62 17.43 -22.29
N THR A 34 -3.20 18.47 -22.99
CA THR A 34 -3.58 18.69 -24.39
C THR A 34 -2.50 18.13 -25.29
N GLY A 35 -2.80 17.06 -25.99
CA GLY A 35 -1.92 16.49 -27.02
C GLY A 35 -1.54 15.03 -26.82
N PRO A 36 -0.88 14.41 -27.82
CA PRO A 36 -0.45 13.02 -27.75
C PRO A 36 0.60 12.86 -26.65
N ARG A 37 0.35 11.94 -25.75
CA ARG A 37 1.23 11.61 -24.63
C ARG A 37 2.27 10.58 -25.09
N PRO A 38 3.58 10.81 -24.85
CA PRO A 38 4.61 9.83 -25.13
C PRO A 38 4.52 8.66 -24.15
N ASP A 39 5.05 7.52 -24.54
CA ASP A 39 5.39 6.45 -23.61
C ASP A 39 6.43 7.00 -22.61
N SER A 40 6.37 6.49 -21.39
CA SER A 40 7.28 6.93 -20.33
C SER A 40 7.64 5.79 -19.38
N TRP A 41 8.85 5.86 -18.83
CA TRP A 41 9.25 5.04 -17.70
C TRP A 41 8.95 5.79 -16.40
N HIS A 42 8.39 5.08 -15.44
CA HIS A 42 8.11 5.59 -14.12
C HIS A 42 8.87 4.79 -13.08
N ILE A 43 9.47 5.49 -12.13
CA ILE A 43 9.98 4.92 -10.88
C ILE A 43 9.16 5.53 -9.76
N TRP A 44 8.55 4.70 -8.98
CA TRP A 44 7.83 5.08 -7.79
C TRP A 44 8.44 4.37 -6.59
N ASN A 45 8.79 5.12 -5.54
CA ASN A 45 9.33 4.59 -4.31
C ASN A 45 8.59 5.18 -3.12
N GLY A 46 8.18 4.34 -2.20
CA GLY A 46 7.55 4.73 -0.94
C GLY A 46 8.27 4.07 0.23
N THR A 47 8.95 4.87 1.03
CA THR A 47 9.61 4.42 2.26
C THR A 47 8.81 4.86 3.46
N ALA A 48 8.43 3.93 4.32
CA ALA A 48 7.65 4.21 5.52
C ALA A 48 8.38 3.82 6.80
N ILE A 49 8.16 4.60 7.85
CA ILE A 49 8.74 4.42 9.18
C ILE A 49 7.62 4.52 10.22
N GLY A 50 7.53 3.51 11.09
CA GLY A 50 6.64 3.54 12.25
C GLY A 50 7.39 3.97 13.52
N LEU A 51 6.84 4.94 14.27
CA LEU A 51 7.53 5.47 15.47
C LEU A 51 7.31 4.64 16.74
N ASN A 52 6.36 3.75 16.76
CA ASN A 52 6.10 2.88 17.92
C ASN A 52 6.81 1.53 17.85
N GLY A 53 7.79 1.40 16.97
CA GLY A 53 8.66 0.24 16.77
C GLY A 53 9.61 0.50 15.62
N PRO A 54 10.74 -0.19 15.52
CA PRO A 54 11.68 -0.05 14.42
C PRO A 54 11.10 -0.71 13.18
N VAL A 55 10.08 -0.10 12.59
CA VAL A 55 9.48 -0.60 11.36
C VAL A 55 9.94 0.27 10.23
N PHE A 56 10.72 -0.33 9.37
CA PHE A 56 11.17 0.22 8.12
C PHE A 56 10.69 -0.68 6.99
N GLY A 57 10.05 -0.13 6.00
CA GLY A 57 9.69 -0.85 4.79
C GLY A 57 9.69 0.06 3.58
N ASP A 58 9.94 -0.55 2.48
CA ASP A 58 10.11 0.07 1.20
C ASP A 58 9.22 -0.60 0.16
N LEU A 59 8.59 0.21 -0.67
CA LEU A 59 7.82 -0.25 -1.80
C LEU A 59 8.36 0.45 -3.04
N ILE A 60 8.83 -0.33 -3.99
CA ILE A 60 9.34 0.16 -5.27
C ILE A 60 8.48 -0.37 -6.41
N LYS A 61 8.14 0.51 -7.36
CA LYS A 61 7.54 0.14 -8.65
C LYS A 61 8.38 0.77 -9.76
N ILE A 62 8.76 -0.04 -10.73
CA ILE A 62 9.41 0.42 -11.96
C ILE A 62 8.57 -0.09 -13.11
N TYR A 63 7.94 0.80 -13.85
CA TYR A 63 7.02 0.41 -14.90
C TYR A 63 7.07 1.34 -16.11
N ARG A 64 6.71 0.79 -17.25
CA ARG A 64 6.47 1.53 -18.46
C ARG A 64 4.99 1.87 -18.58
N LYS A 65 4.70 3.13 -18.80
CA LYS A 65 3.37 3.66 -19.06
C LYS A 65 3.22 3.89 -20.56
N MET A 66 2.18 3.31 -21.14
CA MET A 66 1.85 3.40 -22.56
C MET A 66 0.45 4.00 -22.68
N PRO A 67 0.32 5.29 -22.99
CA PRO A 67 -0.97 5.92 -23.19
C PRO A 67 -1.74 5.27 -24.34
N TRP A 68 -3.04 5.17 -24.20
CA TRP A 68 -3.93 4.68 -25.23
C TRP A 68 -5.06 5.67 -25.48
N GLY A 69 -5.63 5.60 -26.69
CA GLY A 69 -6.71 6.50 -27.12
C GLY A 69 -6.26 7.95 -27.28
N GLU A 70 -7.16 8.78 -27.72
CA GLU A 70 -6.87 10.19 -28.04
C GLU A 70 -6.84 11.09 -26.79
N GLY A 71 -7.33 10.62 -25.64
CA GLY A 71 -7.39 11.39 -24.40
C GLY A 71 -8.23 12.67 -24.49
N THR A 72 -9.22 12.66 -25.37
CA THR A 72 -10.00 13.87 -25.72
C THR A 72 -11.04 14.29 -24.69
N THR A 73 -11.35 13.40 -23.76
CA THR A 73 -12.28 13.72 -22.67
C THR A 73 -11.54 13.73 -21.32
N LEU A 74 -12.09 14.45 -20.36
CA LEU A 74 -11.55 14.48 -19.02
C LEU A 74 -11.33 13.07 -18.44
N LEU A 75 -12.33 12.20 -18.59
CA LEU A 75 -12.26 10.84 -18.02
C LEU A 75 -11.20 9.96 -18.70
N THR A 76 -10.91 10.18 -19.99
CA THR A 76 -9.94 9.38 -20.77
C THR A 76 -8.58 10.05 -20.90
N SER A 77 -8.42 11.26 -20.33
CA SER A 77 -7.20 12.07 -20.48
C SER A 77 -5.93 11.38 -19.99
N ASP A 78 -6.02 10.43 -19.05
CA ASP A 78 -4.89 9.65 -18.54
C ASP A 78 -5.04 8.14 -18.77
N SER A 79 -5.80 7.73 -19.80
CA SER A 79 -5.93 6.31 -20.11
C SER A 79 -4.62 5.72 -20.60
N HIS A 80 -4.17 4.61 -19.98
CA HIS A 80 -2.91 3.98 -20.33
C HIS A 80 -2.86 2.51 -19.87
N TRP A 81 -1.96 1.75 -20.52
CA TRP A 81 -1.45 0.47 -20.03
C TRP A 81 -0.15 0.70 -19.27
N ARG A 82 0.15 -0.20 -18.34
CA ARG A 82 1.44 -0.23 -17.66
C ARG A 82 1.91 -1.67 -17.43
N TYR A 83 3.22 -1.86 -17.52
CA TYR A 83 3.85 -3.12 -17.17
C TYR A 83 5.22 -2.85 -16.56
N GLY A 84 5.64 -3.73 -15.66
CA GLY A 84 6.92 -3.55 -14.99
C GLY A 84 7.14 -4.54 -13.86
N ILE A 85 7.87 -4.07 -12.87
CA ILE A 85 8.17 -4.81 -11.65
C ILE A 85 7.72 -4.00 -10.43
N HIS A 86 7.38 -4.74 -9.41
CA HIS A 86 6.98 -4.24 -8.11
C HIS A 86 7.73 -5.01 -7.04
N ASN A 87 8.22 -4.34 -6.01
CA ASN A 87 8.78 -4.98 -4.85
C ASN A 87 8.30 -4.30 -3.58
N THR A 88 7.82 -5.09 -2.63
CA THR A 88 7.56 -4.63 -1.26
C THR A 88 8.53 -5.34 -0.35
N ALA A 89 9.42 -4.59 0.28
CA ALA A 89 10.46 -5.13 1.16
C ALA A 89 10.35 -4.55 2.56
N CYS A 90 10.56 -5.36 3.56
CA CYS A 90 10.72 -4.93 4.94
C CYS A 90 11.69 -5.87 5.68
N ALA A 91 11.90 -5.62 6.98
CA ALA A 91 12.84 -6.43 7.75
C ALA A 91 12.45 -7.91 7.87
N VAL A 92 11.21 -8.26 7.58
CA VAL A 92 10.64 -9.59 7.82
C VAL A 92 10.29 -10.34 6.54
N PHE A 93 9.99 -9.66 5.45
CA PHE A 93 9.73 -10.28 4.16
C PHE A 93 10.17 -9.41 2.99
N ASP A 94 10.24 -10.04 1.82
CA ASP A 94 10.44 -9.43 0.51
C ASP A 94 9.43 -10.03 -0.48
N ARG A 95 8.82 -9.19 -1.31
CA ARG A 95 7.75 -9.59 -2.23
C ARG A 95 7.99 -9.02 -3.62
N PRO A 96 8.99 -9.55 -4.36
CA PRO A 96 9.19 -9.17 -5.74
C PRO A 96 8.06 -9.72 -6.63
N ALA A 97 7.54 -8.89 -7.52
CA ALA A 97 6.46 -9.28 -8.41
C ALA A 97 6.58 -8.63 -9.79
N VAL A 98 6.04 -9.28 -10.81
CA VAL A 98 5.72 -8.62 -12.06
C VAL A 98 4.43 -7.83 -11.92
N LEU A 99 4.35 -6.71 -12.62
CA LEU A 99 3.22 -5.80 -12.59
C LEU A 99 2.63 -5.67 -13.99
N LEU A 100 1.31 -5.83 -14.10
CA LEU A 100 0.52 -5.47 -15.26
C LEU A 100 -0.64 -4.60 -14.80
N GLY A 101 -0.91 -3.51 -15.50
CA GLY A 101 -1.99 -2.62 -15.08
C GLY A 101 -2.62 -1.86 -16.24
N VAL A 102 -3.78 -1.32 -15.95
CA VAL A 102 -4.54 -0.49 -16.86
C VAL A 102 -5.23 0.64 -16.07
N SER A 103 -5.16 1.83 -16.61
CA SER A 103 -5.96 2.97 -16.18
C SER A 103 -6.93 3.32 -17.32
N PRO A 104 -8.12 2.68 -17.35
CA PRO A 104 -9.07 2.92 -18.44
C PRO A 104 -9.68 4.33 -18.35
N LEU A 105 -9.73 4.88 -17.15
CA LEU A 105 -10.29 6.18 -16.85
C LEU A 105 -9.39 6.91 -15.84
N LEU A 106 -9.40 8.23 -15.87
CA LEU A 106 -8.69 9.07 -14.91
C LEU A 106 -9.02 8.73 -13.43
N ILE A 107 -10.22 8.23 -13.19
CA ILE A 107 -10.74 7.91 -11.86
C ILE A 107 -10.54 6.45 -11.44
N LEU A 108 -10.01 5.59 -12.32
CA LEU A 108 -9.91 4.17 -12.06
C LEU A 108 -8.58 3.60 -12.55
N ASP A 109 -7.85 2.99 -11.63
CA ASP A 109 -6.66 2.20 -11.91
C ASP A 109 -6.90 0.74 -11.48
N VAL A 110 -6.37 -0.20 -12.26
CA VAL A 110 -6.40 -1.63 -11.97
C VAL A 110 -5.00 -2.19 -12.21
N ASP A 111 -4.43 -2.86 -11.21
CA ASP A 111 -3.13 -3.55 -11.30
C ASP A 111 -3.27 -5.01 -10.91
N VAL A 112 -2.49 -5.87 -11.55
CA VAL A 112 -2.29 -7.25 -11.15
C VAL A 112 -0.80 -7.47 -10.91
N HIS A 113 -0.48 -8.06 -9.77
CA HIS A 113 0.87 -8.43 -9.37
C HIS A 113 0.95 -9.94 -9.18
N TYR A 114 2.05 -10.52 -9.60
CA TYR A 114 2.33 -11.94 -9.36
C TYR A 114 3.80 -12.16 -9.09
N GLY A 115 4.11 -12.87 -8.00
CA GLY A 115 5.48 -13.20 -7.61
C GLY A 115 5.53 -13.98 -6.30
N PRO A 116 6.72 -14.37 -5.85
CA PRO A 116 6.89 -14.97 -4.53
C PRO A 116 6.83 -13.91 -3.43
N GLU A 117 6.38 -14.32 -2.24
CA GLU A 117 6.72 -13.66 -0.98
C GLU A 117 7.77 -14.51 -0.28
N ILE A 118 8.88 -13.90 0.10
CA ILE A 118 10.00 -14.53 0.79
C ILE A 118 9.96 -14.03 2.23
N ASP A 119 9.54 -14.87 3.15
CA ASP A 119 9.49 -14.55 4.58
C ASP A 119 10.80 -14.98 5.24
N TYR A 120 11.72 -14.04 5.51
CA TYR A 120 13.06 -14.36 5.99
C TYR A 120 13.16 -14.58 7.51
N ILE A 121 12.27 -13.98 8.27
CA ILE A 121 12.54 -13.75 9.69
C ILE A 121 11.56 -14.53 10.57
N TYR A 122 10.80 -15.39 9.99
CA TYR A 122 9.91 -16.24 10.76
C TYR A 122 10.59 -16.87 11.99
N ASN A 123 11.88 -17.19 11.89
CA ASN A 123 12.66 -17.79 12.97
C ASN A 123 13.31 -16.81 13.92
N ASN A 124 13.80 -15.68 13.41
CA ASN A 124 14.55 -14.72 14.23
C ASN A 124 13.66 -13.87 15.15
N PHE A 125 12.36 -13.79 14.83
CA PHE A 125 11.35 -13.14 15.65
C PHE A 125 10.44 -14.10 16.43
N SER A 126 10.83 -15.38 16.57
CA SER A 126 10.05 -16.35 17.32
C SER A 126 9.73 -15.87 18.74
N SER A 127 10.70 -15.26 19.44
CA SER A 127 10.50 -14.70 20.79
C SER A 127 9.50 -13.55 20.83
N LEU A 128 9.43 -12.74 19.78
CA LEU A 128 8.45 -11.67 19.65
C LEU A 128 7.09 -12.26 19.32
N ARG A 129 7.06 -13.19 18.38
CA ARG A 129 5.89 -13.94 18.00
C ARG A 129 5.27 -14.62 19.21
N ASP A 130 6.00 -15.49 19.90
CA ASP A 130 5.52 -16.29 21.04
C ASP A 130 5.03 -15.42 22.21
N LYS A 131 5.60 -14.23 22.34
CA LYS A 131 5.23 -13.27 23.37
C LYS A 131 3.94 -12.52 23.09
N TYR A 132 3.67 -12.21 21.84
CA TYR A 132 2.58 -11.31 21.46
C TYR A 132 1.41 -12.01 20.79
N PHE A 133 1.64 -13.20 20.23
CA PHE A 133 0.64 -14.02 19.56
C PHE A 133 0.62 -15.48 20.06
N PRO A 134 0.66 -15.74 21.38
CA PRO A 134 0.88 -17.09 21.90
C PRO A 134 -0.24 -18.07 21.55
N GLN A 135 -1.40 -17.57 21.16
CA GLN A 135 -2.59 -18.40 20.94
C GLN A 135 -2.80 -18.84 19.47
N HIS A 136 -2.07 -18.24 18.52
CA HIS A 136 -2.38 -18.36 17.09
C HIS A 136 -1.22 -18.86 16.23
N LEU A 137 -0.12 -19.29 16.84
CA LEU A 137 1.09 -19.57 16.08
C LEU A 137 1.42 -21.04 15.98
N PRO A 138 1.64 -21.57 14.75
CA PRO A 138 2.26 -22.87 14.60
C PRO A 138 3.67 -22.83 15.21
N PRO A 139 4.20 -23.96 15.66
CA PRO A 139 5.61 -24.04 16.08
C PRO A 139 6.51 -23.53 14.97
N SER A 140 7.59 -22.84 15.37
CA SER A 140 8.58 -22.36 14.42
C SER A 140 9.15 -23.52 13.60
N THR A 141 9.04 -23.47 12.30
CA THR A 141 9.57 -24.50 11.41
C THR A 141 11.07 -24.41 11.23
N GLY A 142 11.68 -23.32 11.61
CA GLY A 142 13.12 -23.15 11.55
C GLY A 142 13.68 -22.74 10.19
N HIS A 143 12.84 -22.38 9.20
CA HIS A 143 13.29 -22.03 7.85
C HIS A 143 12.51 -20.87 7.22
N THR A 144 13.07 -20.31 6.17
CA THR A 144 12.46 -19.28 5.34
C THR A 144 11.29 -19.86 4.54
N HIS A 145 10.16 -19.18 4.53
CA HIS A 145 9.02 -19.56 3.69
C HIS A 145 9.08 -18.83 2.35
N ILE A 146 8.80 -19.58 1.29
CA ILE A 146 8.58 -19.01 -0.06
C ILE A 146 7.12 -19.27 -0.43
N VAL A 147 6.35 -18.22 -0.41
CA VAL A 147 4.90 -18.24 -0.59
C VAL A 147 4.57 -17.77 -2.00
N GLN A 148 3.69 -18.47 -2.70
CA GLN A 148 3.13 -17.94 -3.94
C GLN A 148 2.15 -16.82 -3.58
N HIS A 149 2.31 -15.67 -4.22
CA HIS A 149 1.47 -14.51 -4.00
C HIS A 149 0.97 -13.96 -5.33
N ALA A 150 -0.33 -13.71 -5.39
CA ALA A 150 -0.98 -12.98 -6.46
C ALA A 150 -1.84 -11.87 -5.86
N GLN A 151 -1.83 -10.71 -6.45
CA GLN A 151 -2.56 -9.54 -5.96
C GLN A 151 -3.26 -8.85 -7.11
N ALA A 152 -4.51 -8.45 -6.92
CA ALA A 152 -5.24 -7.56 -7.80
C ALA A 152 -5.61 -6.29 -7.02
N ASN A 153 -5.15 -5.14 -7.50
CA ASN A 153 -5.39 -3.85 -6.86
C ASN A 153 -6.35 -3.04 -7.72
N THR A 154 -7.28 -2.37 -7.08
CA THR A 154 -8.10 -1.35 -7.73
C THR A 154 -8.01 -0.04 -6.97
N VAL A 155 -7.85 1.06 -7.70
CA VAL A 155 -7.84 2.41 -7.17
C VAL A 155 -8.97 3.19 -7.78
N PHE A 156 -9.88 3.63 -6.96
CA PHE A 156 -10.88 4.60 -7.37
C PHE A 156 -10.57 5.94 -6.74
N LYS A 157 -10.49 7.00 -7.56
CA LYS A 157 -10.11 8.35 -7.14
C LYS A 157 -11.04 9.40 -7.76
N ILE A 158 -11.53 10.32 -6.97
CA ILE A 158 -12.34 11.45 -7.42
C ILE A 158 -12.03 12.69 -6.60
N GLY A 159 -11.98 13.85 -7.25
CA GLY A 159 -11.74 15.11 -6.58
C GLY A 159 -12.58 16.23 -7.14
N VAL A 160 -13.09 17.12 -6.27
CA VAL A 160 -13.83 18.32 -6.63
C VAL A 160 -13.39 19.46 -5.73
N GLY A 161 -12.77 20.48 -6.33
CA GLY A 161 -12.22 21.59 -5.58
C GLY A 161 -11.17 21.13 -4.54
N PRO A 162 -11.27 21.59 -3.28
CA PRO A 162 -10.29 21.24 -2.25
C PRO A 162 -10.50 19.83 -1.65
N VAL A 163 -11.49 19.07 -2.10
CA VAL A 163 -11.86 17.78 -1.52
C VAL A 163 -11.57 16.66 -2.53
N ALA A 164 -10.94 15.60 -2.06
CA ALA A 164 -10.76 14.38 -2.84
C ALA A 164 -11.08 13.13 -2.01
N ALA A 165 -11.58 12.11 -2.68
CA ALA A 165 -11.80 10.79 -2.12
C ALA A 165 -11.00 9.77 -2.91
N LEU A 166 -10.43 8.81 -2.19
CA LEU A 166 -9.62 7.75 -2.73
C LEU A 166 -10.00 6.44 -2.06
N THR A 167 -10.32 5.42 -2.85
CA THR A 167 -10.58 4.07 -2.34
C THR A 167 -9.65 3.09 -3.00
N LEU A 168 -9.02 2.28 -2.19
CA LEU A 168 -8.05 1.27 -2.53
C LEU A 168 -8.60 -0.06 -2.13
N ASN A 169 -8.62 -0.99 -3.06
CA ASN A 169 -9.00 -2.36 -2.75
C ASN A 169 -7.93 -3.30 -3.29
N ASP A 170 -7.44 -4.15 -2.41
CA ASP A 170 -6.46 -5.18 -2.72
C ASP A 170 -7.11 -6.55 -2.47
N PHE A 171 -7.03 -7.41 -3.45
CA PHE A 171 -7.38 -8.82 -3.36
C PHE A 171 -6.10 -9.62 -3.47
N ASP A 172 -5.66 -10.19 -2.37
CA ASP A 172 -4.47 -11.01 -2.30
C ASP A 172 -4.85 -12.48 -2.23
N TYR A 173 -4.12 -13.30 -2.95
CA TYR A 173 -4.13 -14.75 -2.81
C TYR A 173 -2.76 -15.24 -2.40
N PHE A 174 -2.72 -15.97 -1.29
CA PHE A 174 -1.50 -16.59 -0.76
C PHE A 174 -1.62 -18.09 -0.84
N LYS A 175 -0.51 -18.77 -1.16
CA LYS A 175 -0.42 -20.22 -1.13
C LYS A 175 0.95 -20.67 -0.69
N ASN A 176 0.97 -21.46 0.39
CA ASN A 176 2.17 -22.11 0.91
C ASN A 176 1.90 -23.60 1.19
N ASN A 177 2.93 -24.39 1.26
CA ASN A 177 2.80 -25.83 1.58
C ASN A 177 2.42 -26.07 3.03
N GLU A 178 2.78 -25.16 3.92
CA GLU A 178 2.51 -25.22 5.35
C GLU A 178 2.01 -23.87 5.91
N PRO A 179 1.31 -23.84 7.05
CA PRO A 179 0.90 -22.60 7.67
C PRO A 179 2.09 -21.75 8.07
N TYR A 180 2.04 -20.45 7.79
CA TYR A 180 3.06 -19.47 8.18
C TYR A 180 2.37 -18.20 8.73
N PHE A 181 3.10 -17.42 9.52
CA PHE A 181 2.59 -16.14 10.00
C PHE A 181 2.84 -15.06 8.94
N ASN A 182 1.77 -14.58 8.34
CA ASN A 182 1.86 -13.48 7.39
C ASN A 182 1.88 -12.15 8.15
N TRP A 183 2.99 -11.44 8.06
CA TRP A 183 3.21 -10.19 8.76
C TRP A 183 2.37 -9.04 8.22
N ASP A 184 2.04 -9.06 6.94
CA ASP A 184 1.25 -8.03 6.27
C ASP A 184 -0.23 -8.07 6.71
N VAL A 185 -0.74 -9.25 6.98
CA VAL A 185 -2.12 -9.47 7.46
C VAL A 185 -2.17 -9.63 8.98
N ALA A 186 -1.02 -9.90 9.61
CA ALA A 186 -0.90 -10.20 11.04
C ALA A 186 -1.74 -11.41 11.49
N THR A 187 -1.75 -12.46 10.67
CA THR A 187 -2.45 -13.73 10.98
C THR A 187 -1.75 -14.91 10.31
N ILE A 188 -2.16 -16.12 10.68
CA ILE A 188 -1.64 -17.36 10.10
C ILE A 188 -2.38 -17.65 8.81
N ILE A 189 -1.61 -17.84 7.73
CA ILE A 189 -2.12 -18.21 6.42
C ILE A 189 -1.42 -19.50 5.97
N LYS A 190 -2.16 -20.39 5.34
CA LYS A 190 -1.62 -21.50 4.55
C LYS A 190 -1.96 -21.30 3.09
N GLU A 191 -3.23 -21.13 2.82
CA GLU A 191 -3.77 -20.86 1.49
C GLU A 191 -5.04 -20.04 1.67
N GLY A 192 -5.27 -19.04 0.81
CA GLY A 192 -6.54 -18.33 0.80
C GLY A 192 -6.47 -16.88 0.38
N PHE A 193 -7.63 -16.26 0.43
CA PHE A 193 -7.84 -14.89 -0.02
C PHE A 193 -7.87 -13.91 1.15
N VAL A 194 -7.16 -12.80 0.97
CA VAL A 194 -7.22 -11.63 1.84
C VAL A 194 -7.78 -10.46 1.03
N PHE A 195 -8.75 -9.79 1.58
CA PHE A 195 -9.26 -8.53 1.03
C PHE A 195 -8.87 -7.38 1.93
N ARG A 196 -8.27 -6.34 1.34
CA ARG A 196 -7.96 -5.09 2.02
C ARG A 196 -8.68 -3.96 1.30
N SER A 197 -9.32 -3.10 2.06
CA SER A 197 -9.94 -1.88 1.54
C SER A 197 -9.55 -0.71 2.42
N LYS A 198 -9.10 0.37 1.79
CA LYS A 198 -8.80 1.63 2.47
C LYS A 198 -9.47 2.77 1.73
N THR A 199 -10.30 3.51 2.43
CA THR A 199 -10.93 4.73 1.92
C THR A 199 -10.34 5.94 2.61
N MET A 200 -9.92 6.93 1.84
CA MET A 200 -9.35 8.18 2.34
C MET A 200 -10.14 9.36 1.82
N LEU A 201 -10.38 10.33 2.69
CA LEU A 201 -10.90 11.64 2.36
C LEU A 201 -9.80 12.66 2.60
N LEU A 202 -9.52 13.47 1.60
CA LEU A 202 -8.46 14.49 1.59
C LEU A 202 -9.09 15.86 1.48
N PHE A 203 -8.63 16.79 2.32
CA PHE A 203 -9.11 18.17 2.37
C PHE A 203 -7.91 19.11 2.25
N GLU A 204 -7.78 19.78 1.12
CA GLU A 204 -6.75 20.79 0.93
C GLU A 204 -7.13 22.06 1.69
N PHE A 205 -6.34 22.42 2.70
CA PHE A 205 -6.57 23.60 3.54
C PHE A 205 -5.53 24.71 3.33
N MET A 206 -4.39 24.34 2.77
CA MET A 206 -3.34 25.24 2.26
C MET A 206 -2.76 24.62 0.99
N LYS A 207 -2.14 25.44 0.15
CA LYS A 207 -1.42 24.95 -1.01
C LYS A 207 -0.43 23.85 -0.58
N ASP A 208 -0.51 22.70 -1.23
CA ASP A 208 0.36 21.53 -1.02
C ASP A 208 0.16 20.82 0.34
N TRP A 209 -0.78 21.26 1.18
CA TRP A 209 -1.11 20.62 2.45
C TRP A 209 -2.52 20.10 2.45
N ARG A 210 -2.69 18.82 2.74
CA ARG A 210 -4.00 18.19 2.85
C ARG A 210 -4.15 17.49 4.19
N PHE A 211 -5.27 17.74 4.84
CA PHE A 211 -5.73 16.93 5.95
C PHE A 211 -6.36 15.65 5.40
N MET A 212 -6.12 14.53 6.06
CA MET A 212 -6.56 13.22 5.63
C MET A 212 -7.37 12.55 6.75
N LEU A 213 -8.51 11.97 6.38
CA LEU A 213 -9.23 10.99 7.18
C LEU A 213 -9.22 9.68 6.43
N ASP A 214 -9.05 8.56 7.14
CA ASP A 214 -9.10 7.25 6.53
C ASP A 214 -9.85 6.21 7.35
N TYR A 215 -10.36 5.23 6.65
CA TYR A 215 -10.90 3.99 7.20
C TYR A 215 -10.32 2.82 6.44
N GLN A 216 -9.88 1.82 7.18
CA GLN A 216 -9.30 0.59 6.62
C GLN A 216 -10.01 -0.64 7.16
N ASN A 217 -10.20 -1.63 6.28
CA ASN A 217 -10.76 -2.93 6.60
C ASN A 217 -9.91 -4.02 5.93
N ILE A 218 -9.55 -5.05 6.69
CA ILE A 218 -8.83 -6.22 6.20
C ILE A 218 -9.60 -7.46 6.63
N ARG A 219 -9.77 -8.40 5.71
CA ARG A 219 -10.47 -9.67 5.95
C ARG A 219 -9.69 -10.83 5.37
N TYR A 220 -9.49 -11.86 6.17
CA TYR A 220 -9.03 -13.15 5.70
C TYR A 220 -10.22 -14.10 5.66
N PHE A 221 -10.58 -14.56 4.46
CA PHE A 221 -11.87 -15.24 4.24
C PHE A 221 -11.94 -16.63 4.88
N GLU A 222 -10.83 -17.38 4.91
CA GLU A 222 -10.81 -18.76 5.39
C GLU A 222 -11.11 -18.88 6.89
N THR A 223 -10.67 -17.90 7.68
CA THR A 223 -10.88 -17.92 9.14
C THR A 223 -11.94 -16.93 9.62
N GLY A 224 -12.37 -16.03 8.73
CA GLY A 224 -13.20 -14.89 9.11
C GLY A 224 -12.48 -13.82 9.94
N TRP A 225 -11.13 -13.89 10.02
CA TRP A 225 -10.35 -12.88 10.70
C TRP A 225 -10.52 -11.52 10.04
N ARG A 226 -10.67 -10.48 10.85
CA ARG A 226 -10.78 -9.11 10.35
C ARG A 226 -10.05 -8.13 11.24
N ASN A 227 -9.60 -7.05 10.61
CA ASN A 227 -9.00 -5.88 11.24
C ASN A 227 -9.64 -4.62 10.66
N GLU A 228 -10.10 -3.74 11.53
CA GLU A 228 -10.69 -2.47 11.15
C GLU A 228 -9.99 -1.34 11.91
N SER A 229 -9.63 -0.29 11.20
CA SER A 229 -9.05 0.90 11.80
C SER A 229 -9.55 2.17 11.12
N ALA A 230 -9.55 3.26 11.86
CA ALA A 230 -9.78 4.60 11.34
C ALA A 230 -8.63 5.51 11.77
N GLY A 231 -8.31 6.47 10.93
CA GLY A 231 -7.19 7.36 11.16
C GLY A 231 -7.41 8.77 10.69
N ALA A 232 -6.50 9.62 11.13
CA ALA A 232 -6.38 10.99 10.65
C ALA A 232 -4.91 11.34 10.47
N GLY A 233 -4.63 12.21 9.51
CA GLY A 233 -3.25 12.58 9.22
C GLY A 233 -3.12 13.77 8.30
N PHE A 234 -1.90 13.95 7.85
CA PHE A 234 -1.55 15.01 6.90
C PHE A 234 -0.77 14.42 5.73
N LEU A 235 -1.04 14.98 4.57
CA LEU A 235 -0.32 14.75 3.35
C LEU A 235 0.27 16.08 2.92
N VAL A 236 1.58 16.11 2.73
CA VAL A 236 2.32 17.30 2.31
C VAL A 236 3.03 17.01 1.01
N MET A 237 2.75 17.79 -0.01
CA MET A 237 3.45 17.76 -1.30
C MET A 237 4.39 18.95 -1.33
N ASN A 238 5.68 18.73 -1.56
CA ASN A 238 6.62 19.83 -1.63
C ASN A 238 6.70 20.38 -3.07
N PRO A 239 6.26 21.63 -3.31
CA PRO A 239 6.26 22.20 -4.65
C PRO A 239 7.67 22.46 -5.21
N ALA A 240 8.68 22.62 -4.36
CA ALA A 240 10.08 22.74 -4.79
C ALA A 240 10.68 21.39 -5.18
N TRP A 241 10.04 20.29 -4.74
CA TRP A 241 10.45 18.91 -5.02
C TRP A 241 9.28 18.18 -5.66
N ASN A 242 8.97 18.49 -6.90
CA ASN A 242 7.78 18.02 -7.64
C ASN A 242 7.49 16.51 -7.54
N HIS A 243 8.41 15.75 -6.96
CA HIS A 243 8.35 14.29 -6.90
C HIS A 243 8.37 13.74 -5.47
N ILE A 244 8.29 14.60 -4.43
CA ILE A 244 8.35 14.14 -3.04
C ILE A 244 7.07 14.51 -2.32
N MET A 245 6.49 13.50 -1.66
CA MET A 245 5.36 13.65 -0.78
C MET A 245 5.64 13.01 0.56
N VAL A 246 5.17 13.63 1.63
CA VAL A 246 5.23 13.10 2.99
C VAL A 246 3.83 12.85 3.50
N ILE A 247 3.60 11.65 4.01
CA ILE A 247 2.35 11.26 4.66
C ILE A 247 2.66 10.99 6.13
N SER A 248 1.87 11.53 7.02
CA SER A 248 1.96 11.23 8.46
C SER A 248 0.57 10.99 9.00
N GLN A 249 0.39 9.90 9.73
CA GLN A 249 -0.94 9.42 10.10
C GLN A 249 -0.96 8.82 11.51
N LEU A 250 -2.06 9.07 12.21
CA LEU A 250 -2.42 8.46 13.48
C LEU A 250 -3.67 7.60 13.29
N ASN A 251 -3.58 6.31 13.55
CA ASN A 251 -4.67 5.36 13.41
C ASN A 251 -5.11 4.80 14.76
N TYR A 252 -6.39 4.49 14.86
CA TYR A 252 -7.00 3.79 15.98
C TYR A 252 -7.66 2.50 15.52
N TYR A 253 -7.36 1.37 16.19
CA TYR A 253 -8.01 0.10 15.91
C TYR A 253 -9.42 0.06 16.50
N ILE A 254 -10.41 -0.07 15.61
CA ILE A 254 -11.83 -0.20 15.96
C ILE A 254 -12.13 -1.66 16.31
N HIS A 255 -11.65 -2.57 15.46
CA HIS A 255 -11.79 -3.99 15.63
C HIS A 255 -10.49 -4.69 15.23
N ASN A 256 -9.84 -5.29 16.19
CA ASN A 256 -8.69 -6.17 15.96
C ASN A 256 -8.60 -7.15 17.13
N PRO A 257 -8.49 -8.46 16.89
CA PRO A 257 -8.40 -9.45 17.96
C PRO A 257 -7.15 -9.29 18.82
N ASP A 258 -6.05 -8.83 18.24
CA ASP A 258 -4.73 -8.85 18.84
C ASP A 258 -4.18 -7.46 19.22
N PHE A 259 -4.68 -6.39 18.57
CA PHE A 259 -4.19 -5.03 18.77
C PHE A 259 -5.28 -4.08 19.23
N LYS A 260 -4.91 -3.20 20.16
CA LYS A 260 -5.79 -2.13 20.64
C LYS A 260 -4.98 -0.85 20.83
N GLY A 261 -5.57 0.29 20.48
CA GLY A 261 -5.00 1.60 20.75
C GLY A 261 -4.56 2.37 19.51
N LEU A 262 -3.70 3.34 19.73
CA LEU A 262 -3.24 4.28 18.72
C LEU A 262 -1.90 3.88 18.13
N LEU A 263 -1.76 4.12 16.85
CA LEU A 263 -0.54 3.95 16.10
C LEU A 263 -0.22 5.20 15.30
N PHE A 264 1.03 5.61 15.31
CA PHE A 264 1.57 6.64 14.44
C PHE A 264 2.55 6.07 13.42
N TRP A 265 2.44 6.49 12.18
CA TRP A 265 3.40 6.18 11.13
C TRP A 265 3.60 7.37 10.19
N SER A 266 4.73 7.38 9.51
CA SER A 266 5.05 8.36 8.49
C SER A 266 5.71 7.69 7.29
N ALA A 267 5.41 8.17 6.09
CA ALA A 267 6.02 7.70 4.86
C ALA A 267 6.50 8.87 4.01
N VAL A 268 7.59 8.64 3.30
CA VAL A 268 8.08 9.52 2.23
C VAL A 268 7.88 8.77 0.93
N VAL A 269 7.25 9.44 -0.02
CA VAL A 269 7.01 8.91 -1.36
C VAL A 269 7.73 9.77 -2.36
N MET A 270 8.39 9.12 -3.31
CA MET A 270 9.12 9.76 -4.40
C MET A 270 8.66 9.15 -5.72
N GLU A 271 8.44 9.98 -6.71
CA GLU A 271 8.06 9.55 -8.05
C GLU A 271 8.93 10.26 -9.10
N TRP A 272 9.39 9.53 -10.09
CA TRP A 272 10.15 10.05 -11.23
C TRP A 272 9.51 9.58 -12.53
N ASP A 273 9.42 10.50 -13.48
CA ASP A 273 8.87 10.27 -14.80
C ASP A 273 9.93 10.55 -15.87
N PHE A 274 10.16 9.58 -16.75
CA PHE A 274 11.15 9.63 -17.82
C PHE A 274 10.45 9.43 -19.16
N PRO A 275 9.91 10.51 -19.77
CA PRO A 275 9.27 10.39 -21.06
C PRO A 275 10.26 9.98 -22.16
N ASP A 276 9.82 9.12 -23.06
CA ASP A 276 10.62 8.76 -24.23
C ASP A 276 10.87 10.02 -25.08
N LYS A 277 12.13 10.27 -25.42
CA LYS A 277 12.46 11.33 -26.36
C LYS A 277 11.95 10.93 -27.74
N ARG A 278 11.04 11.71 -28.28
CA ARG A 278 10.60 11.57 -29.67
C ARG A 278 11.63 12.19 -30.62
#